data_becde5782860c9ccc337b23f734e4f42
#
_entry.id   becde5782860c9ccc337b23f734e4f42
#
_cell.length_a   1.000
_cell.length_b   1.000
_cell.length_c   1.000
_cell.angle_alpha   90.00
_cell.angle_beta   90.00
_cell.angle_gamma   90.00
#
_symmetry.space_group_name_H-M   'P 1'
#
loop_
_entity.id
_entity.type
_entity.pdbx_description
1 polymer ?
#
loop_
_entity_poly.entity_id
_entity_poly.type
_entity_poly.pdbx_seq_one_letter_code
_entity_poly.pdbx_strand_id
1 'polypeptide(L)'
;MATRSEFNRRDVLKGIAATGVGAASVGWAGIAAAQAPITVGFIYVGPKDDYGYNQAQAESVAEVKKWSGVKVVEEENVPETAGVQKTMQGMISQDGATLLFPTSFGYFDPHMLAVAAKNPTVRFAHCGGMWTEGKHPKNAGSYFGYIDEAQYLNGVIAGHMSKSKKLGFVAAKPIPQVLRNINAFTMGARSVDPSITTTVIFTGEWSMAVKEAEATNSLADQGADVFTMHVDGPKVVVETAAKRGKFVCGYHASQAKLAPGAYLTGAEWNWIAAYKQIIDAARTGKPHPNFVRGGLTEGFVKTSAYGAMVPAAARKSADDVKAKMIKGSFDIFSGGTAGLKDNTGKVVIPAGKGFKQTDPTLEGMNYLVEGVVGKV
;
A
#
# COMPACT_ATOMS: atom_id res chain seq x y z
N MET A 1 -18.28 -6.28 -85.30
CA MET A 1 -19.41 -6.93 -84.53
C MET A 1 -18.76 -7.96 -83.64
N ALA A 2 -18.66 -7.69 -82.37
CA ALA A 2 -17.98 -8.52 -81.37
C ALA A 2 -19.02 -9.23 -80.54
N THR A 3 -18.96 -10.56 -80.51
CA THR A 3 -19.79 -11.41 -79.65
C THR A 3 -19.04 -11.70 -78.33
N ARG A 4 -19.62 -11.26 -77.20
CA ARG A 4 -19.24 -11.60 -75.86
C ARG A 4 -19.56 -13.10 -75.64
N SER A 5 -18.59 -13.87 -75.12
CA SER A 5 -18.79 -15.17 -74.52
C SER A 5 -18.85 -15.03 -72.99
N GLU A 6 -20.00 -15.41 -72.45
CA GLU A 6 -20.21 -15.44 -70.97
C GLU A 6 -19.58 -16.72 -70.42
N PHE A 7 -18.65 -16.52 -69.42
CA PHE A 7 -18.13 -17.64 -68.65
C PHE A 7 -19.10 -17.97 -67.49
N ASN A 8 -19.58 -19.19 -67.49
CA ASN A 8 -20.54 -19.72 -66.56
C ASN A 8 -19.83 -20.28 -65.33
N ARG A 9 -20.18 -19.76 -64.14
CA ARG A 9 -19.61 -20.11 -62.84
C ARG A 9 -19.73 -21.61 -62.43
N ARG A 10 -20.33 -22.44 -63.22
CA ARG A 10 -20.56 -23.88 -62.93
C ARG A 10 -19.46 -24.83 -63.38
N ASP A 11 -18.50 -24.38 -64.17
CA ASP A 11 -17.49 -25.27 -64.77
C ASP A 11 -16.15 -25.27 -64.01
N VAL A 12 -16.01 -24.47 -62.89
CA VAL A 12 -14.79 -24.42 -62.07
C VAL A 12 -14.77 -25.49 -60.95
N LEU A 13 -15.85 -26.25 -60.77
CA LEU A 13 -15.98 -27.20 -59.65
C LEU A 13 -15.81 -28.71 -60.02
N LYS A 14 -15.28 -29.02 -61.19
CA LYS A 14 -15.02 -30.42 -61.58
C LYS A 14 -13.57 -30.65 -61.98
N GLY A 15 -12.63 -30.46 -61.07
CA GLY A 15 -11.24 -30.76 -61.49
C GLY A 15 -10.21 -30.63 -60.43
N ILE A 16 -10.47 -31.01 -59.18
CA ILE A 16 -9.41 -31.30 -58.20
C ILE A 16 -9.90 -32.41 -57.26
N ALA A 17 -9.69 -33.64 -57.71
CA ALA A 17 -9.66 -34.81 -56.83
C ALA A 17 -8.27 -35.42 -56.88
N ALA A 18 -7.69 -35.67 -55.72
CA ALA A 18 -6.53 -36.50 -55.44
C ALA A 18 -5.13 -35.87 -55.65
N THR A 19 -4.65 -35.19 -54.66
CA THR A 19 -3.32 -35.48 -54.09
C THR A 19 -3.32 -35.01 -52.62
N GLY A 20 -3.23 -35.96 -51.71
CA GLY A 20 -3.12 -35.68 -50.28
C GLY A 20 -1.78 -35.02 -49.96
N VAL A 21 -1.84 -33.78 -49.49
CA VAL A 21 -0.72 -33.14 -48.77
C VAL A 21 -1.31 -32.76 -47.44
N GLY A 22 -0.78 -33.42 -46.39
CA GLY A 22 -1.14 -33.12 -45.00
C GLY A 22 -0.84 -31.66 -44.68
N ALA A 23 -1.87 -30.88 -44.47
CA ALA A 23 -1.75 -29.57 -43.88
C ALA A 23 -1.35 -29.77 -42.42
N ALA A 24 -0.03 -29.72 -42.14
CA ALA A 24 0.46 -29.48 -40.80
C ALA A 24 -0.11 -28.12 -40.36
N SER A 25 -1.10 -28.14 -39.49
CA SER A 25 -1.53 -26.97 -38.74
C SER A 25 -0.33 -26.54 -37.91
N VAL A 26 0.47 -25.61 -38.42
CA VAL A 26 1.43 -24.85 -37.62
C VAL A 26 0.56 -24.02 -36.67
N GLY A 27 0.31 -24.58 -35.49
CA GLY A 27 -0.24 -23.84 -34.39
C GLY A 27 0.71 -22.66 -34.14
N TRP A 28 0.20 -21.47 -34.35
CA TRP A 28 0.84 -20.30 -33.80
C TRP A 28 0.79 -20.46 -32.29
N ALA A 29 1.79 -21.19 -31.71
CA ALA A 29 2.18 -21.01 -30.35
C ALA A 29 2.62 -19.54 -30.28
N GLY A 30 1.76 -18.71 -29.68
CA GLY A 30 2.12 -17.33 -29.41
C GLY A 30 3.45 -17.35 -28.66
N ILE A 31 4.52 -16.92 -29.34
CA ILE A 31 5.80 -16.67 -28.68
C ILE A 31 5.50 -15.60 -27.67
N ALA A 32 5.34 -15.99 -26.41
CA ALA A 32 5.32 -15.05 -25.31
C ALA A 32 6.63 -14.28 -25.44
N ALA A 33 6.54 -13.01 -25.83
CA ALA A 33 7.72 -12.16 -25.99
C ALA A 33 8.51 -12.24 -24.68
N ALA A 34 9.71 -12.81 -24.74
CA ALA A 34 10.55 -12.94 -23.57
C ALA A 34 10.78 -11.54 -23.00
N GLN A 35 10.40 -11.33 -21.76
CA GLN A 35 10.57 -10.04 -21.12
C GLN A 35 12.06 -9.70 -21.05
N ALA A 36 12.45 -8.48 -21.42
CA ALA A 36 13.84 -8.04 -21.40
C ALA A 36 14.43 -8.12 -19.98
N PRO A 37 15.70 -8.53 -19.84
CA PRO A 37 16.42 -8.44 -18.57
C PRO A 37 16.45 -7.00 -18.07
N ILE A 38 16.34 -6.81 -16.75
CA ILE A 38 16.34 -5.47 -16.13
C ILE A 38 17.13 -5.48 -14.81
N THR A 39 17.86 -4.40 -14.54
CA THR A 39 18.44 -4.14 -13.21
C THR A 39 17.56 -3.11 -12.49
N VAL A 40 17.12 -3.47 -11.28
CA VAL A 40 16.21 -2.67 -10.47
C VAL A 40 16.88 -2.32 -9.15
N GLY A 41 16.93 -1.03 -8.81
CA GLY A 41 17.47 -0.53 -7.54
C GLY A 41 16.39 -0.23 -6.52
N PHE A 42 16.59 -0.62 -5.26
CA PHE A 42 15.74 -0.28 -4.13
C PHE A 42 16.55 0.45 -3.07
N ILE A 43 16.01 1.54 -2.55
CA ILE A 43 16.69 2.39 -1.55
C ILE A 43 15.78 2.54 -0.36
N TYR A 44 16.27 2.16 0.83
CA TYR A 44 15.55 2.20 2.09
C TYR A 44 16.13 3.26 3.03
N VAL A 45 15.25 3.95 3.75
CA VAL A 45 15.67 4.99 4.71
C VAL A 45 16.22 4.42 6.00
N GLY A 46 15.83 3.22 6.37
CA GLY A 46 16.26 2.51 7.55
C GLY A 46 16.66 1.06 7.26
N PRO A 47 16.89 0.26 8.31
CA PRO A 47 17.26 -1.14 8.17
C PRO A 47 16.09 -1.99 7.64
N LYS A 48 16.42 -3.01 6.85
CA LYS A 48 15.44 -3.93 6.25
C LYS A 48 14.75 -4.87 7.23
N ASP A 49 15.13 -4.85 8.50
CA ASP A 49 14.59 -5.68 9.59
C ASP A 49 13.99 -4.83 10.74
N ASP A 50 13.50 -3.64 10.41
CA ASP A 50 12.89 -2.69 11.35
C ASP A 50 11.54 -3.15 11.93
N TYR A 51 11.06 -4.31 11.55
CA TYR A 51 9.70 -4.81 11.83
C TYR A 51 8.58 -3.89 11.33
N GLY A 52 8.89 -2.98 10.40
CA GLY A 52 7.97 -1.94 9.97
C GLY A 52 8.07 -1.59 8.49
N TYR A 53 8.26 -0.30 8.24
CA TYR A 53 8.17 0.27 6.90
C TYR A 53 9.20 -0.32 5.91
N ASN A 54 10.48 -0.35 6.32
CA ASN A 54 11.54 -0.84 5.44
C ASN A 54 11.48 -2.37 5.29
N GLN A 55 11.12 -3.10 6.35
CA GLN A 55 10.91 -4.55 6.27
C GLN A 55 9.79 -4.91 5.28
N ALA A 56 8.67 -4.18 5.28
CA ALA A 56 7.57 -4.43 4.35
C ALA A 56 7.99 -4.28 2.88
N GLN A 57 8.85 -3.31 2.57
CA GLN A 57 9.47 -3.15 1.26
C GLN A 57 10.40 -4.32 0.96
N ALA A 58 11.33 -4.64 1.89
CA ALA A 58 12.35 -5.66 1.72
C ALA A 58 11.75 -7.08 1.56
N GLU A 59 10.69 -7.42 2.29
CA GLU A 59 9.96 -8.69 2.13
C GLU A 59 9.40 -8.83 0.72
N SER A 60 8.83 -7.76 0.17
CA SER A 60 8.31 -7.76 -1.21
C SER A 60 9.45 -7.83 -2.23
N VAL A 61 10.60 -7.19 -1.97
CA VAL A 61 11.79 -7.26 -2.82
C VAL A 61 12.41 -8.66 -2.81
N ALA A 62 12.36 -9.38 -1.69
CA ALA A 62 12.80 -10.77 -1.63
C ALA A 62 12.04 -11.68 -2.61
N GLU A 63 10.77 -11.39 -2.89
CA GLU A 63 10.01 -12.08 -3.94
C GLU A 63 10.43 -11.61 -5.34
N VAL A 64 10.67 -10.31 -5.55
CA VAL A 64 11.15 -9.77 -6.84
C VAL A 64 12.49 -10.40 -7.25
N LYS A 65 13.39 -10.67 -6.31
CA LYS A 65 14.69 -11.35 -6.56
C LYS A 65 14.54 -12.75 -7.17
N LYS A 66 13.38 -13.39 -7.01
CA LYS A 66 13.10 -14.71 -7.59
C LYS A 66 12.62 -14.65 -9.05
N TRP A 67 12.34 -13.44 -9.57
CA TRP A 67 11.81 -13.31 -10.93
C TRP A 67 12.89 -13.43 -11.97
N SER A 68 12.67 -14.31 -12.93
CA SER A 68 13.62 -14.54 -14.03
C SER A 68 13.90 -13.25 -14.81
N GLY A 69 15.18 -12.96 -15.04
CA GLY A 69 15.63 -11.78 -15.78
C GLY A 69 15.54 -10.46 -15.01
N VAL A 70 15.33 -10.50 -13.69
CA VAL A 70 15.40 -9.32 -12.81
C VAL A 70 16.61 -9.41 -11.92
N LYS A 71 17.56 -8.48 -12.10
CA LYS A 71 18.68 -8.25 -11.18
C LYS A 71 18.26 -7.16 -10.19
N VAL A 72 18.41 -7.40 -8.91
CA VAL A 72 18.09 -6.43 -7.85
C VAL A 72 19.36 -5.94 -7.19
N VAL A 73 19.46 -4.62 -6.99
CA VAL A 73 20.46 -3.95 -6.15
C VAL A 73 19.75 -3.19 -5.06
N GLU A 74 20.29 -3.20 -3.84
CA GLU A 74 19.65 -2.61 -2.66
C GLU A 74 20.66 -1.81 -1.84
N GLU A 75 20.19 -0.69 -1.25
CA GLU A 75 20.93 0.07 -0.26
C GLU A 75 19.98 0.48 0.88
N GLU A 76 20.42 0.22 2.12
CA GLU A 76 19.65 0.53 3.33
C GLU A 76 20.33 1.60 4.17
N ASN A 77 19.59 2.18 5.12
CA ASN A 77 20.07 3.26 5.99
C ASN A 77 20.53 4.51 5.22
N VAL A 78 19.86 4.80 4.11
CA VAL A 78 20.11 6.00 3.31
C VAL A 78 19.22 7.14 3.84
N PRO A 79 19.78 8.22 4.41
CA PRO A 79 18.95 9.29 4.98
C PRO A 79 18.27 10.14 3.89
N GLU A 80 17.16 10.79 4.27
CA GLU A 80 16.41 11.74 3.42
C GLU A 80 17.17 13.06 3.22
N THR A 81 18.36 12.98 2.67
CA THR A 81 19.27 14.12 2.42
C THR A 81 19.79 14.06 0.97
N ALA A 82 20.57 15.05 0.57
CA ALA A 82 21.23 15.05 -0.74
C ALA A 82 22.10 13.79 -0.99
N GLY A 83 22.45 13.03 0.04
CA GLY A 83 23.18 11.76 -0.07
C GLY A 83 22.44 10.74 -0.91
N VAL A 84 21.11 10.68 -0.85
CA VAL A 84 20.31 9.71 -1.63
C VAL A 84 20.44 9.93 -3.15
N GLN A 85 20.73 11.15 -3.60
CA GLN A 85 21.02 11.40 -5.03
C GLN A 85 22.29 10.69 -5.49
N LYS A 86 23.31 10.61 -4.61
CA LYS A 86 24.56 9.87 -4.90
C LYS A 86 24.29 8.37 -4.99
N THR A 87 23.48 7.82 -4.07
CA THR A 87 23.05 6.43 -4.09
C THR A 87 22.29 6.12 -5.39
N MET A 88 21.29 6.90 -5.78
CA MET A 88 20.57 6.72 -7.05
C MET A 88 21.52 6.77 -8.25
N GLN A 89 22.43 7.75 -8.29
CA GLN A 89 23.38 7.91 -9.38
C GLN A 89 24.40 6.74 -9.43
N GLY A 90 24.82 6.23 -8.28
CA GLY A 90 25.70 5.05 -8.16
C GLY A 90 25.02 3.80 -8.73
N MET A 91 23.78 3.53 -8.35
CA MET A 91 23.00 2.41 -8.89
C MET A 91 22.82 2.49 -10.41
N ILE A 92 22.65 3.70 -10.97
CA ILE A 92 22.54 3.91 -12.41
C ILE A 92 23.89 3.65 -13.10
N SER A 93 24.98 4.30 -12.64
CA SER A 93 26.26 4.34 -13.36
C SER A 93 27.15 3.12 -13.12
N GLN A 94 27.07 2.51 -11.93
CA GLN A 94 27.93 1.38 -11.52
C GLN A 94 27.21 0.04 -11.67
N ASP A 95 25.93 -0.03 -11.26
CA ASP A 95 25.16 -1.28 -11.26
C ASP A 95 24.33 -1.47 -12.53
N GLY A 96 24.18 -0.42 -13.36
CA GLY A 96 23.38 -0.43 -14.58
C GLY A 96 21.87 -0.46 -14.31
N ALA A 97 21.42 0.10 -13.20
CA ALA A 97 19.98 0.15 -12.89
C ALA A 97 19.24 1.04 -13.88
N THR A 98 18.14 0.53 -14.44
CA THR A 98 17.27 1.25 -15.38
C THR A 98 15.90 1.55 -14.79
N LEU A 99 15.62 1.04 -13.59
CA LEU A 99 14.45 1.34 -12.79
C LEU A 99 14.88 1.44 -11.31
N LEU A 100 14.49 2.53 -10.65
CA LEU A 100 14.78 2.75 -9.23
C LEU A 100 13.50 2.92 -8.42
N PHE A 101 13.51 2.33 -7.22
CA PHE A 101 12.49 2.48 -6.20
C PHE A 101 13.09 3.18 -4.97
N PRO A 102 13.13 4.52 -4.93
CA PRO A 102 13.43 5.27 -3.72
C PRO A 102 12.18 5.24 -2.83
N THR A 103 12.23 4.45 -1.74
CA THR A 103 11.01 4.07 -1.02
C THR A 103 10.55 5.09 0.03
N SER A 104 11.41 5.97 0.52
CA SER A 104 11.04 6.91 1.58
C SER A 104 10.36 8.18 1.05
N PHE A 105 9.42 8.71 1.84
CA PHE A 105 8.60 9.87 1.51
C PHE A 105 9.45 11.10 1.11
N GLY A 106 10.49 11.43 1.88
CA GLY A 106 11.35 12.59 1.64
C GLY A 106 12.33 12.44 0.46
N TYR A 107 12.39 11.28 -0.19
CA TYR A 107 13.24 11.12 -1.35
C TYR A 107 12.68 11.76 -2.63
N PHE A 108 11.38 12.07 -2.68
CA PHE A 108 10.71 12.51 -3.90
C PHE A 108 11.24 13.85 -4.41
N ASP A 109 11.00 14.90 -3.65
CA ASP A 109 11.34 16.28 -3.99
C ASP A 109 12.26 16.88 -2.90
N PRO A 110 13.45 17.40 -3.26
CA PRO A 110 13.96 17.57 -4.63
C PRO A 110 14.75 16.37 -5.17
N HIS A 111 15.00 15.33 -4.37
CA HIS A 111 16.08 14.39 -4.61
C HIS A 111 15.87 13.50 -5.86
N MET A 112 14.79 12.73 -5.88
CA MET A 112 14.49 11.85 -7.00
C MET A 112 14.21 12.65 -8.28
N LEU A 113 13.47 13.75 -8.18
CA LEU A 113 13.15 14.60 -9.33
C LEU A 113 14.40 15.17 -9.98
N ALA A 114 15.41 15.59 -9.19
CA ALA A 114 16.67 16.10 -9.70
C ALA A 114 17.50 15.03 -10.43
N VAL A 115 17.48 13.77 -9.94
CA VAL A 115 18.18 12.65 -10.60
C VAL A 115 17.41 12.21 -11.85
N ALA A 116 16.08 12.14 -11.80
CA ALA A 116 15.22 11.77 -12.92
C ALA A 116 15.38 12.72 -14.12
N ALA A 117 15.47 14.03 -13.86
CA ALA A 117 15.69 15.03 -14.88
C ALA A 117 17.03 14.85 -15.63
N LYS A 118 18.07 14.38 -14.94
CA LYS A 118 19.41 14.12 -15.52
C LYS A 118 19.51 12.76 -16.21
N ASN A 119 18.60 11.85 -15.96
CA ASN A 119 18.61 10.46 -16.44
C ASN A 119 17.28 10.11 -17.14
N PRO A 120 16.94 10.72 -18.30
CA PRO A 120 15.62 10.60 -18.91
C PRO A 120 15.27 9.17 -19.40
N THR A 121 16.26 8.30 -19.56
CA THR A 121 16.08 6.90 -19.96
C THR A 121 15.89 5.96 -18.77
N VAL A 122 16.15 6.42 -17.55
CA VAL A 122 15.95 5.65 -16.31
C VAL A 122 14.58 5.96 -15.74
N ARG A 123 13.89 4.96 -15.23
CA ARG A 123 12.57 5.08 -14.61
C ARG A 123 12.70 5.15 -13.10
N PHE A 124 11.83 5.92 -12.46
CA PHE A 124 11.80 6.10 -11.01
C PHE A 124 10.39 5.91 -10.49
N ALA A 125 10.22 5.07 -9.49
CA ALA A 125 8.94 4.80 -8.84
C ALA A 125 9.06 5.01 -7.33
N HIS A 126 8.61 6.16 -6.86
CA HIS A 126 8.64 6.58 -5.47
C HIS A 126 7.46 6.02 -4.67
N CYS A 127 7.67 5.62 -3.41
CA CYS A 127 6.59 5.26 -2.50
C CYS A 127 6.12 6.50 -1.72
N GLY A 128 4.88 6.94 -1.97
CA GLY A 128 4.33 8.11 -1.27
C GLY A 128 3.20 8.82 -2.03
N GLY A 129 2.98 8.45 -3.29
CA GLY A 129 1.85 8.95 -4.05
C GLY A 129 1.89 10.42 -4.43
N MET A 130 3.06 10.98 -4.67
CA MET A 130 3.25 12.42 -4.86
C MET A 130 3.30 12.88 -6.30
N TRP A 131 3.35 11.97 -7.27
CA TRP A 131 3.45 12.35 -8.67
C TRP A 131 2.17 13.05 -9.17
N THR A 132 2.35 14.14 -9.92
CA THR A 132 1.26 14.93 -10.49
C THR A 132 1.53 15.12 -11.98
N GLU A 133 0.52 14.82 -12.81
CA GLU A 133 0.58 15.00 -14.26
C GLU A 133 0.78 16.49 -14.63
N GLY A 134 1.60 16.72 -15.64
CA GLY A 134 1.94 18.08 -16.10
C GLY A 134 2.94 18.84 -15.23
N LYS A 135 3.18 18.38 -13.99
CA LYS A 135 4.13 18.99 -13.05
C LYS A 135 5.45 18.23 -12.99
N HIS A 136 5.40 16.91 -13.03
CA HIS A 136 6.57 16.06 -12.81
C HIS A 136 7.01 15.33 -14.08
N PRO A 137 8.30 14.91 -14.20
CA PRO A 137 8.82 14.22 -15.38
C PRO A 137 8.08 12.90 -15.64
N LYS A 138 7.96 12.51 -16.93
CA LYS A 138 7.28 11.27 -17.32
C LYS A 138 8.02 9.99 -16.95
N ASN A 139 9.34 10.05 -16.70
CA ASN A 139 10.14 8.93 -16.20
C ASN A 139 10.14 8.83 -14.68
N ALA A 140 9.54 9.77 -13.96
CA ALA A 140 9.24 9.71 -12.54
C ALA A 140 7.81 9.20 -12.33
N GLY A 141 7.60 8.45 -11.27
CA GLY A 141 6.28 7.96 -10.87
C GLY A 141 6.19 7.80 -9.37
N SER A 142 4.99 7.53 -8.90
CA SER A 142 4.73 7.31 -7.48
C SER A 142 3.68 6.22 -7.31
N TYR A 143 3.93 5.29 -6.39
CA TYR A 143 2.96 4.30 -5.97
C TYR A 143 2.62 4.49 -4.50
N PHE A 144 1.42 4.11 -4.11
CA PHE A 144 1.00 4.08 -2.72
C PHE A 144 -0.22 3.17 -2.52
N GLY A 145 -0.50 2.80 -1.27
CA GLY A 145 -1.63 1.93 -0.93
C GLY A 145 -2.61 2.57 0.03
N TYR A 146 -3.83 2.03 0.02
CA TYR A 146 -4.91 2.43 0.93
C TYR A 146 -4.90 1.55 2.18
N ILE A 147 -3.85 1.68 3.01
CA ILE A 147 -3.68 0.85 4.22
C ILE A 147 -4.68 1.20 5.32
N ASP A 148 -5.33 2.34 5.22
CA ASP A 148 -6.45 2.71 6.05
C ASP A 148 -7.63 1.70 5.95
N GLU A 149 -7.76 0.95 4.84
CA GLU A 149 -8.69 -0.18 4.74
C GLU A 149 -8.36 -1.27 5.78
N ALA A 150 -7.10 -1.66 5.89
CA ALA A 150 -6.68 -2.65 6.89
C ALA A 150 -6.66 -2.05 8.31
N GLN A 151 -6.41 -0.75 8.47
CA GLN A 151 -6.52 -0.07 9.76
C GLN A 151 -7.98 -0.02 10.25
N TYR A 152 -8.96 0.14 9.36
CA TYR A 152 -10.36 -0.01 9.73
C TYR A 152 -10.65 -1.41 10.29
N LEU A 153 -10.14 -2.45 9.64
CA LEU A 153 -10.29 -3.84 10.10
C LEU A 153 -9.58 -4.09 11.43
N ASN A 154 -8.40 -3.51 11.64
CA ASN A 154 -7.74 -3.48 12.95
C ASN A 154 -8.64 -2.85 14.01
N GLY A 155 -9.31 -1.74 13.66
CA GLY A 155 -10.29 -1.06 14.52
C GLY A 155 -11.46 -1.97 14.90
N VAL A 156 -12.04 -2.71 13.94
CA VAL A 156 -13.11 -3.67 14.22
C VAL A 156 -12.65 -4.72 15.23
N ILE A 157 -11.47 -5.30 15.05
CA ILE A 157 -10.90 -6.27 16.01
C ILE A 157 -10.66 -5.59 17.38
N ALA A 158 -10.07 -4.39 17.40
CA ALA A 158 -9.84 -3.65 18.64
C ALA A 158 -11.15 -3.35 19.39
N GLY A 159 -12.21 -3.02 18.66
CA GLY A 159 -13.54 -2.77 19.23
C GLY A 159 -14.12 -3.99 19.96
N HIS A 160 -13.94 -5.19 19.40
CA HIS A 160 -14.35 -6.42 20.05
C HIS A 160 -13.47 -6.82 21.24
N MET A 161 -12.19 -6.41 21.24
CA MET A 161 -11.20 -6.83 22.24
C MET A 161 -11.05 -5.86 23.41
N SER A 162 -11.37 -4.59 23.23
CA SER A 162 -11.25 -3.57 24.27
C SER A 162 -12.31 -3.74 25.35
N LYS A 163 -11.86 -3.79 26.60
CA LYS A 163 -12.71 -3.79 27.80
C LYS A 163 -12.87 -2.41 28.38
N SER A 164 -11.83 -1.59 28.28
CA SER A 164 -11.83 -0.20 28.80
C SER A 164 -12.59 0.78 27.89
N LYS A 165 -12.83 0.40 26.62
CA LYS A 165 -13.37 1.25 25.56
C LYS A 165 -12.46 2.45 25.22
N LYS A 166 -11.19 2.36 25.61
CA LYS A 166 -10.15 3.34 25.35
C LYS A 166 -9.05 2.69 24.55
N LEU A 167 -8.79 3.20 23.35
CA LEU A 167 -7.75 2.74 22.47
C LEU A 167 -6.61 3.75 22.41
N GLY A 168 -5.40 3.28 22.17
CA GLY A 168 -4.22 4.10 22.01
C GLY A 168 -3.71 4.08 20.56
N PHE A 169 -3.39 5.25 20.02
CA PHE A 169 -2.77 5.38 18.71
C PHE A 169 -1.47 6.20 18.83
N VAL A 170 -0.34 5.58 18.53
CA VAL A 170 0.96 6.27 18.45
C VAL A 170 1.20 6.65 16.99
N ALA A 171 1.29 7.94 16.70
CA ALA A 171 1.40 8.46 15.35
C ALA A 171 2.68 9.31 15.17
N ALA A 172 3.23 9.33 13.94
CA ALA A 172 4.40 10.14 13.61
C ALA A 172 4.03 11.62 13.44
N LYS A 173 3.52 12.00 12.29
CA LYS A 173 3.23 13.38 11.90
C LYS A 173 1.75 13.53 11.48
N PRO A 174 1.11 14.67 11.74
CA PRO A 174 -0.31 14.87 11.39
C PRO A 174 -0.50 15.21 9.90
N ILE A 175 -0.10 14.30 9.01
CA ILE A 175 -0.31 14.43 7.57
C ILE A 175 -1.53 13.61 7.13
N PRO A 176 -2.14 13.89 5.97
CA PRO A 176 -3.38 13.25 5.53
C PRO A 176 -3.39 11.73 5.60
N GLN A 177 -2.30 11.07 5.21
CA GLN A 177 -2.17 9.61 5.25
C GLN A 177 -2.23 9.04 6.68
N VAL A 178 -1.61 9.74 7.64
CA VAL A 178 -1.63 9.37 9.06
C VAL A 178 -3.03 9.60 9.64
N LEU A 179 -3.66 10.74 9.33
CA LEU A 179 -5.02 11.07 9.78
C LEU A 179 -6.03 10.06 9.24
N ARG A 180 -5.92 9.62 7.98
CA ARG A 180 -6.75 8.56 7.41
C ARG A 180 -6.69 7.28 8.25
N ASN A 181 -5.48 6.87 8.66
CA ASN A 181 -5.29 5.66 9.47
C ASN A 181 -5.90 5.78 10.85
N ILE A 182 -5.68 6.91 11.55
CA ILE A 182 -6.28 7.19 12.86
C ILE A 182 -7.81 7.15 12.77
N ASN A 183 -8.34 7.83 11.77
CA ASN A 183 -9.78 7.94 11.55
C ASN A 183 -10.39 6.59 11.20
N ALA A 184 -9.79 5.83 10.27
CA ALA A 184 -10.25 4.51 9.87
C ALA A 184 -10.25 3.52 11.05
N PHE A 185 -9.17 3.46 11.83
CA PHE A 185 -9.08 2.63 13.03
C PHE A 185 -10.18 2.97 14.04
N THR A 186 -10.36 4.25 14.32
CA THR A 186 -11.39 4.71 15.26
C THR A 186 -12.80 4.39 14.76
N MET A 187 -13.08 4.64 13.47
CA MET A 187 -14.38 4.32 12.87
C MET A 187 -14.64 2.80 12.87
N GLY A 188 -13.64 1.98 12.61
CA GLY A 188 -13.73 0.53 12.72
C GLY A 188 -14.10 0.07 14.12
N ALA A 189 -13.45 0.60 15.15
CA ALA A 189 -13.75 0.27 16.54
C ALA A 189 -15.17 0.76 16.96
N ARG A 190 -15.53 1.97 16.58
CA ARG A 190 -16.85 2.55 16.87
C ARG A 190 -17.99 1.88 16.09
N SER A 191 -17.71 1.20 15.00
CA SER A 191 -18.72 0.37 14.32
C SER A 191 -19.15 -0.84 15.15
N VAL A 192 -18.34 -1.27 16.12
CA VAL A 192 -18.63 -2.33 17.09
C VAL A 192 -19.30 -1.74 18.34
N ASP A 193 -18.73 -0.68 18.89
CA ASP A 193 -19.29 0.04 20.05
C ASP A 193 -19.05 1.56 19.90
N PRO A 194 -20.10 2.37 19.66
CA PRO A 194 -19.98 3.81 19.46
C PRO A 194 -19.40 4.58 20.64
N SER A 195 -19.37 4.00 21.85
CA SER A 195 -18.79 4.63 23.03
C SER A 195 -17.25 4.56 23.08
N ILE A 196 -16.63 3.80 22.19
CA ILE A 196 -15.17 3.68 22.14
C ILE A 196 -14.52 5.00 21.71
N THR A 197 -13.41 5.32 22.38
CA THR A 197 -12.56 6.46 22.05
C THR A 197 -11.14 6.00 21.70
N THR A 198 -10.48 6.71 20.80
CA THR A 198 -9.07 6.52 20.45
C THR A 198 -8.28 7.76 20.81
N THR A 199 -7.38 7.67 21.80
CA THR A 199 -6.45 8.76 22.11
C THR A 199 -5.22 8.65 21.22
N VAL A 200 -4.87 9.74 20.52
CA VAL A 200 -3.69 9.82 19.67
C VAL A 200 -2.60 10.69 20.31
N ILE A 201 -1.34 10.21 20.24
CA ILE A 201 -0.16 10.99 20.55
C ILE A 201 0.74 11.01 19.32
N PHE A 202 1.08 12.24 18.84
CA PHE A 202 2.01 12.45 17.75
C PHE A 202 3.44 12.59 18.31
N THR A 203 4.38 11.77 17.80
CA THR A 203 5.80 11.82 18.20
C THR A 203 6.57 12.92 17.48
N GLY A 204 6.05 13.39 16.34
CA GLY A 204 6.67 14.41 15.50
C GLY A 204 7.65 13.86 14.46
N GLU A 205 8.09 12.61 14.58
CA GLU A 205 9.06 11.96 13.70
C GLU A 205 8.60 10.55 13.28
N TRP A 206 9.13 10.06 12.14
CA TRP A 206 8.77 8.75 11.59
C TRP A 206 9.29 7.59 12.45
N SER A 207 10.47 7.76 13.07
CA SER A 207 11.06 6.75 13.96
C SER A 207 11.75 7.46 15.11
N MET A 208 11.24 7.25 16.32
CA MET A 208 11.77 7.85 17.54
C MET A 208 11.46 6.98 18.76
N ALA A 209 12.25 5.91 18.92
CA ALA A 209 12.03 4.84 19.89
C ALA A 209 11.69 5.33 21.31
N VAL A 210 12.39 6.37 21.80
CA VAL A 210 12.14 6.93 23.14
C VAL A 210 10.76 7.56 23.23
N LYS A 211 10.41 8.45 22.29
CA LYS A 211 9.08 9.10 22.27
C LYS A 211 7.94 8.11 22.03
N GLU A 212 8.18 7.09 21.22
CA GLU A 212 7.21 6.02 20.96
C GLU A 212 6.91 5.22 22.22
N ALA A 213 7.96 4.88 23.02
CA ALA A 213 7.81 4.22 24.31
C ALA A 213 7.08 5.11 25.32
N GLU A 214 7.45 6.39 25.40
CA GLU A 214 6.81 7.38 26.29
C GLU A 214 5.33 7.56 25.93
N ALA A 215 5.01 7.72 24.65
CA ALA A 215 3.64 7.84 24.16
C ALA A 215 2.81 6.59 24.49
N THR A 216 3.39 5.39 24.27
CA THR A 216 2.71 4.12 24.57
C THR A 216 2.44 3.99 26.06
N ASN A 217 3.41 4.30 26.93
CA ASN A 217 3.24 4.27 28.38
C ASN A 217 2.18 5.28 28.82
N SER A 218 2.24 6.52 28.35
CA SER A 218 1.27 7.56 28.65
C SER A 218 -0.16 7.17 28.29
N LEU A 219 -0.37 6.59 27.10
CA LEU A 219 -1.68 6.09 26.68
C LEU A 219 -2.16 4.92 27.56
N ALA A 220 -1.25 4.00 27.95
CA ALA A 220 -1.58 2.90 28.85
C ALA A 220 -1.98 3.40 30.24
N ASP A 221 -1.31 4.44 30.76
CA ASP A 221 -1.64 5.08 32.04
C ASP A 221 -3.00 5.80 32.00
N GLN A 222 -3.41 6.31 30.84
CA GLN A 222 -4.74 6.88 30.60
C GLN A 222 -5.83 5.81 30.45
N GLY A 223 -5.46 4.52 30.52
CA GLY A 223 -6.39 3.39 30.51
C GLY A 223 -6.62 2.77 29.14
N ALA A 224 -5.83 3.09 28.11
CA ALA A 224 -5.90 2.38 26.83
C ALA A 224 -5.51 0.91 27.02
N ASP A 225 -6.28 -0.02 26.43
CA ASP A 225 -6.06 -1.46 26.55
C ASP A 225 -5.81 -2.16 25.21
N VAL A 226 -6.05 -1.49 24.07
CA VAL A 226 -5.66 -1.93 22.73
C VAL A 226 -4.95 -0.80 22.02
N PHE A 227 -3.83 -1.11 21.37
CA PHE A 227 -2.96 -0.14 20.71
C PHE A 227 -2.84 -0.41 19.22
N THR A 228 -2.58 0.64 18.46
CA THR A 228 -2.03 0.59 17.10
C THR A 228 -1.14 1.81 16.88
N MET A 229 -0.51 1.90 15.70
CA MET A 229 0.43 2.96 15.41
C MET A 229 0.48 3.31 13.92
N HIS A 230 1.12 4.46 13.64
CA HIS A 230 1.64 4.82 12.33
C HIS A 230 2.98 5.51 12.54
N VAL A 231 4.01 4.71 12.75
CA VAL A 231 5.43 5.05 12.86
C VAL A 231 6.22 4.04 12.02
N ASP A 232 7.42 4.39 11.54
CA ASP A 232 8.18 3.52 10.64
C ASP A 232 8.71 2.26 11.34
N GLY A 233 9.12 2.38 12.61
CA GLY A 233 9.64 1.28 13.42
C GLY A 233 8.69 0.84 14.54
N PRO A 234 7.59 0.11 14.26
CA PRO A 234 6.55 -0.20 15.23
C PRO A 234 6.97 -1.11 16.39
N LYS A 235 8.15 -1.72 16.32
CA LYS A 235 8.67 -2.66 17.34
C LYS A 235 8.53 -2.14 18.77
N VAL A 236 8.93 -0.89 19.01
CA VAL A 236 8.94 -0.30 20.37
C VAL A 236 7.52 -0.17 20.92
N VAL A 237 6.58 0.27 20.11
CA VAL A 237 5.17 0.40 20.52
C VAL A 237 4.60 -0.99 20.86
N VAL A 238 4.84 -1.98 20.01
CA VAL A 238 4.36 -3.36 20.20
C VAL A 238 4.91 -3.97 21.49
N GLU A 239 6.23 -3.90 21.68
CA GLU A 239 6.87 -4.48 22.86
C GLU A 239 6.47 -3.75 24.15
N THR A 240 6.35 -2.41 24.11
CA THR A 240 5.94 -1.60 25.27
C THR A 240 4.50 -1.90 25.68
N ALA A 241 3.56 -1.94 24.71
CA ALA A 241 2.17 -2.31 24.99
C ALA A 241 2.06 -3.73 25.56
N ALA A 242 2.77 -4.70 24.98
CA ALA A 242 2.77 -6.08 25.45
C ALA A 242 3.34 -6.20 26.89
N LYS A 243 4.45 -5.52 27.21
CA LYS A 243 5.02 -5.46 28.57
C LYS A 243 4.05 -4.88 29.60
N ARG A 244 3.15 -3.99 29.16
CA ARG A 244 2.07 -3.40 29.99
C ARG A 244 0.82 -4.31 30.05
N GLY A 245 0.87 -5.52 29.49
CA GLY A 245 -0.28 -6.44 29.44
C GLY A 245 -1.42 -5.94 28.56
N LYS A 246 -1.12 -5.12 27.55
CA LYS A 246 -2.08 -4.54 26.61
C LYS A 246 -2.03 -5.28 25.27
N PHE A 247 -3.16 -5.27 24.55
CA PHE A 247 -3.22 -5.80 23.20
C PHE A 247 -2.72 -4.80 22.15
N VAL A 248 -2.31 -5.32 20.98
CA VAL A 248 -1.80 -4.48 19.89
C VAL A 248 -2.26 -5.02 18.54
N CYS A 249 -2.63 -4.09 17.65
CA CYS A 249 -2.78 -4.31 16.21
C CYS A 249 -1.57 -3.71 15.51
N GLY A 250 -0.88 -4.52 14.68
CA GLY A 250 0.35 -4.13 14.00
C GLY A 250 0.16 -3.20 12.81
N TYR A 251 1.28 -2.70 12.30
CA TYR A 251 1.31 -1.77 11.17
C TYR A 251 2.56 -1.98 10.29
N HIS A 252 2.45 -1.76 8.98
CA HIS A 252 3.43 -1.93 7.92
C HIS A 252 3.78 -3.38 7.58
N ALA A 253 4.31 -4.14 8.53
CA ALA A 253 4.67 -5.56 8.44
C ALA A 253 4.08 -6.32 9.63
N SER A 254 4.25 -7.64 9.69
CA SER A 254 3.78 -8.42 10.83
C SER A 254 4.75 -8.33 12.01
N GLN A 255 4.24 -7.89 13.16
CA GLN A 255 4.96 -7.93 14.43
C GLN A 255 4.49 -9.07 15.35
N ALA A 256 3.77 -10.06 14.84
CA ALA A 256 3.22 -11.18 15.65
C ALA A 256 4.29 -11.92 16.45
N LYS A 257 5.52 -12.03 15.93
CA LYS A 257 6.65 -12.68 16.61
C LYS A 257 7.16 -11.91 17.83
N LEU A 258 6.97 -10.59 17.87
CA LEU A 258 7.43 -9.73 18.97
C LEU A 258 6.53 -9.87 20.21
N ALA A 259 5.24 -10.13 20.02
CA ALA A 259 4.27 -10.17 21.10
C ALA A 259 3.17 -11.20 20.83
N PRO A 260 3.46 -12.51 20.72
CA PRO A 260 2.49 -13.51 20.29
C PRO A 260 1.28 -13.64 21.21
N GLY A 261 1.42 -13.28 22.49
CA GLY A 261 0.33 -13.26 23.49
C GLY A 261 -0.48 -11.97 23.54
N ALA A 262 -0.08 -10.93 22.79
CA ALA A 262 -0.72 -9.62 22.78
C ALA A 262 -1.12 -9.13 21.38
N TYR A 263 -0.56 -9.72 20.33
CA TYR A 263 -0.78 -9.32 18.93
C TYR A 263 -2.12 -9.85 18.43
N LEU A 264 -3.04 -8.95 18.07
CA LEU A 264 -4.39 -9.31 17.63
C LEU A 264 -4.46 -9.58 16.12
N THR A 265 -3.91 -8.69 15.32
CA THR A 265 -3.83 -8.68 13.86
C THR A 265 -2.97 -7.49 13.44
N GLY A 266 -2.91 -7.14 12.15
CA GLY A 266 -2.15 -5.97 11.69
C GLY A 266 -2.54 -5.53 10.29
N ALA A 267 -2.25 -4.29 9.98
CA ALA A 267 -2.35 -3.69 8.65
C ALA A 267 -0.98 -3.79 7.97
N GLU A 268 -0.87 -4.57 6.91
CA GLU A 268 0.41 -4.86 6.26
C GLU A 268 0.41 -4.37 4.81
N TRP A 269 1.56 -3.88 4.37
CA TRP A 269 1.82 -3.66 2.96
C TRP A 269 2.09 -4.98 2.23
N ASN A 270 1.70 -5.02 0.98
CA ASN A 270 2.07 -6.08 0.04
C ASN A 270 2.47 -5.43 -1.30
N TRP A 271 3.69 -4.94 -1.36
CA TRP A 271 4.18 -4.18 -2.50
C TRP A 271 4.43 -5.01 -3.76
N ILE A 272 4.34 -6.35 -3.69
CA ILE A 272 4.58 -7.26 -4.83
C ILE A 272 3.71 -6.89 -6.03
N ALA A 273 2.42 -6.55 -5.79
CA ALA A 273 1.49 -6.19 -6.87
C ALA A 273 1.89 -4.88 -7.56
N ALA A 274 2.30 -3.87 -6.79
CA ALA A 274 2.80 -2.59 -7.30
C ALA A 274 4.12 -2.78 -8.07
N TYR A 275 5.07 -3.51 -7.48
CA TYR A 275 6.36 -3.81 -8.13
C TYR A 275 6.17 -4.56 -9.44
N LYS A 276 5.29 -5.57 -9.45
CA LYS A 276 5.00 -6.33 -10.65
C LYS A 276 4.49 -5.43 -11.78
N GLN A 277 3.51 -4.59 -11.51
CA GLN A 277 2.95 -3.67 -12.49
C GLN A 277 4.02 -2.74 -13.08
N ILE A 278 4.90 -2.19 -12.24
CA ILE A 278 5.91 -1.21 -12.65
C ILE A 278 7.06 -1.89 -13.39
N ILE A 279 7.57 -3.01 -12.86
CA ILE A 279 8.68 -3.78 -13.46
C ILE A 279 8.25 -4.39 -14.80
N ASP A 280 7.05 -4.97 -14.91
CA ASP A 280 6.53 -5.53 -16.15
C ASP A 280 6.38 -4.45 -17.24
N ALA A 281 5.90 -3.24 -16.87
CA ALA A 281 5.84 -2.11 -17.81
C ALA A 281 7.24 -1.71 -18.29
N ALA A 282 8.26 -1.74 -17.43
CA ALA A 282 9.64 -1.45 -17.82
C ALA A 282 10.20 -2.52 -18.77
N ARG A 283 10.00 -3.81 -18.47
CA ARG A 283 10.51 -4.96 -19.24
C ARG A 283 9.84 -5.12 -20.61
N THR A 284 8.61 -4.66 -20.74
CA THR A 284 7.82 -4.76 -21.99
C THR A 284 7.85 -3.49 -22.82
N GLY A 285 8.63 -2.46 -22.43
CA GLY A 285 8.71 -1.19 -23.14
C GLY A 285 7.43 -0.35 -23.08
N LYS A 286 6.48 -0.69 -22.22
CA LYS A 286 5.26 0.10 -22.01
C LYS A 286 5.60 1.46 -21.36
N PRO A 287 4.71 2.46 -21.51
CA PRO A 287 4.83 3.72 -20.77
C PRO A 287 5.03 3.47 -19.27
N HIS A 288 5.79 4.35 -18.61
CA HIS A 288 5.97 4.27 -17.18
C HIS A 288 4.63 4.55 -16.47
N PRO A 289 4.15 3.68 -15.56
CA PRO A 289 2.94 3.94 -14.80
C PRO A 289 3.25 4.98 -13.72
N ASN A 290 2.99 6.26 -14.04
CA ASN A 290 3.41 7.38 -13.19
C ASN A 290 2.63 7.49 -11.88
N PHE A 291 1.39 6.96 -11.82
CA PHE A 291 0.56 7.02 -10.64
C PHE A 291 -0.12 5.66 -10.40
N VAL A 292 0.37 4.92 -9.41
CA VAL A 292 -0.09 3.57 -9.10
C VAL A 292 -0.69 3.55 -7.71
N ARG A 293 -1.95 3.13 -7.59
CA ARG A 293 -2.70 3.05 -6.34
C ARG A 293 -3.40 1.70 -6.20
N GLY A 294 -3.55 1.25 -4.97
CA GLY A 294 -4.30 0.04 -4.68
C GLY A 294 -4.54 -0.16 -3.19
N GLY A 295 -5.54 -0.93 -2.87
CA GLY A 295 -5.91 -1.33 -1.52
C GLY A 295 -5.95 -2.85 -1.37
N LEU A 296 -6.92 -3.33 -0.60
CA LEU A 296 -7.19 -4.76 -0.42
C LEU A 296 -7.59 -5.44 -1.73
N THR A 297 -8.33 -4.74 -2.58
CA THR A 297 -8.82 -5.27 -3.87
C THR A 297 -7.69 -5.53 -4.85
N GLU A 298 -6.75 -4.61 -4.97
CA GLU A 298 -5.58 -4.71 -5.87
C GLU A 298 -4.44 -5.50 -5.23
N GLY A 299 -4.59 -5.89 -3.97
CA GLY A 299 -3.58 -6.64 -3.23
C GLY A 299 -2.35 -5.85 -2.82
N PHE A 300 -2.43 -4.51 -2.72
CA PHE A 300 -1.35 -3.65 -2.20
C PHE A 300 -1.29 -3.66 -0.68
N VAL A 301 -2.40 -4.03 -0.06
CA VAL A 301 -2.60 -4.09 1.38
C VAL A 301 -3.16 -5.46 1.76
N LYS A 302 -2.78 -5.96 2.89
CA LYS A 302 -3.30 -7.19 3.50
C LYS A 302 -3.44 -7.03 5.01
N THR A 303 -4.17 -7.94 5.64
CA THR A 303 -4.23 -8.06 7.11
C THR A 303 -3.34 -9.19 7.57
N SER A 304 -2.69 -9.05 8.73
CA SER A 304 -2.02 -10.17 9.41
C SER A 304 -3.00 -11.28 9.76
N ALA A 305 -2.48 -12.48 9.96
CA ALA A 305 -3.24 -13.55 10.61
C ALA A 305 -3.73 -13.10 11.99
N TYR A 306 -4.91 -13.54 12.37
CA TYR A 306 -5.46 -13.25 13.69
C TYR A 306 -4.70 -13.96 14.80
N GLY A 307 -4.40 -13.24 15.88
CA GLY A 307 -3.86 -13.81 17.10
C GLY A 307 -4.81 -14.85 17.72
N ALA A 308 -4.25 -15.81 18.45
CA ALA A 308 -5.03 -16.91 19.02
C ALA A 308 -6.14 -16.44 19.98
N MET A 309 -5.93 -15.29 20.64
CA MET A 309 -6.88 -14.69 21.59
C MET A 309 -8.07 -13.99 20.92
N VAL A 310 -8.04 -13.73 19.60
CA VAL A 310 -9.14 -13.06 18.90
C VAL A 310 -10.32 -14.03 18.75
N PRO A 311 -11.51 -13.72 19.31
CA PRO A 311 -12.68 -14.62 19.23
C PRO A 311 -13.18 -14.80 17.79
N ALA A 312 -13.79 -15.95 17.51
CA ALA A 312 -14.36 -16.25 16.19
C ALA A 312 -15.38 -15.20 15.71
N ALA A 313 -16.19 -14.66 16.61
CA ALA A 313 -17.16 -13.62 16.29
C ALA A 313 -16.48 -12.31 15.83
N ALA A 314 -15.37 -11.91 16.48
CA ALA A 314 -14.58 -10.73 16.08
C ALA A 314 -13.96 -10.93 14.71
N ARG A 315 -13.33 -12.11 14.48
CA ARG A 315 -12.77 -12.47 13.17
C ARG A 315 -13.83 -12.39 12.08
N LYS A 316 -14.99 -13.03 12.29
CA LYS A 316 -16.10 -13.00 11.33
C LYS A 316 -16.56 -11.56 11.04
N SER A 317 -16.68 -10.73 12.07
CA SER A 317 -17.06 -9.32 11.91
C SER A 317 -16.10 -8.55 10.98
N ALA A 318 -14.79 -8.70 11.20
CA ALA A 318 -13.77 -8.05 10.36
C ALA A 318 -13.75 -8.64 8.94
N ASP A 319 -13.87 -9.97 8.79
CA ASP A 319 -13.87 -10.64 7.47
C ASP A 319 -15.11 -10.27 6.65
N ASP A 320 -16.28 -10.11 7.25
CA ASP A 320 -17.49 -9.64 6.58
C ASP A 320 -17.34 -8.21 6.04
N VAL A 321 -16.70 -7.32 6.82
CA VAL A 321 -16.39 -5.96 6.36
C VAL A 321 -15.35 -5.97 5.26
N LYS A 322 -14.28 -6.74 5.40
CA LYS A 322 -13.24 -6.93 4.38
C LYS A 322 -13.85 -7.39 3.05
N ALA A 323 -14.76 -8.36 3.09
CA ALA A 323 -15.44 -8.85 1.90
C ALA A 323 -16.28 -7.76 1.21
N LYS A 324 -16.93 -6.86 1.98
CA LYS A 324 -17.67 -5.72 1.46
C LYS A 324 -16.75 -4.68 0.83
N MET A 325 -15.58 -4.39 1.43
CA MET A 325 -14.57 -3.50 0.87
C MET A 325 -14.08 -4.02 -0.48
N ILE A 326 -13.68 -5.30 -0.55
CA ILE A 326 -13.22 -5.93 -1.79
C ILE A 326 -14.30 -5.93 -2.89
N LYS A 327 -15.57 -6.06 -2.53
CA LYS A 327 -16.71 -5.94 -3.47
C LYS A 327 -17.03 -4.51 -3.87
N GLY A 328 -16.40 -3.50 -3.28
CA GLY A 328 -16.67 -2.08 -3.52
C GLY A 328 -18.03 -1.60 -2.97
N SER A 329 -18.64 -2.38 -2.05
CA SER A 329 -19.94 -2.08 -1.43
C SER A 329 -19.83 -1.42 -0.04
N PHE A 330 -18.62 -1.06 0.36
CA PHE A 330 -18.35 -0.39 1.64
C PHE A 330 -17.33 0.72 1.45
N ASP A 331 -17.69 1.92 1.85
CA ASP A 331 -16.83 3.09 1.88
C ASP A 331 -16.56 3.48 3.33
N ILE A 332 -15.30 3.52 3.75
CA ILE A 332 -14.91 3.90 5.11
C ILE A 332 -15.39 5.32 5.40
N PHE A 333 -15.03 6.26 4.52
CA PHE A 333 -15.31 7.67 4.69
C PHE A 333 -16.67 8.02 4.09
N SER A 334 -17.71 7.71 4.83
CA SER A 334 -19.09 7.95 4.45
C SER A 334 -19.84 8.69 5.56
N GLY A 335 -20.67 9.66 5.17
CA GLY A 335 -21.57 10.36 6.07
C GLY A 335 -22.78 9.53 6.53
N GLY A 336 -23.00 8.36 5.93
CA GLY A 336 -24.16 7.54 6.29
C GLY A 336 -25.46 8.34 6.26
N THR A 337 -26.35 8.11 7.24
CA THR A 337 -27.64 8.83 7.36
C THR A 337 -27.54 10.15 8.16
N ALA A 338 -26.49 10.33 8.97
CA ALA A 338 -26.39 11.46 9.92
C ALA A 338 -25.26 12.46 9.58
N GLY A 339 -24.40 12.14 8.61
CA GLY A 339 -23.14 12.84 8.35
C GLY A 339 -22.02 12.36 9.27
N LEU A 340 -20.79 12.32 8.71
CA LEU A 340 -19.58 12.06 9.50
C LEU A 340 -19.13 13.38 10.13
N LYS A 341 -18.92 13.35 11.44
CA LYS A 341 -18.44 14.51 12.21
C LYS A 341 -16.96 14.37 12.52
N ASP A 342 -16.28 15.49 12.63
CA ASP A 342 -14.98 15.55 13.27
C ASP A 342 -15.10 15.52 14.80
N ASN A 343 -13.96 15.48 15.48
CA ASN A 343 -13.91 15.41 16.95
C ASN A 343 -14.28 16.74 17.65
N THR A 344 -14.59 17.79 16.89
CA THR A 344 -15.19 19.05 17.41
C THR A 344 -16.71 19.08 17.25
N GLY A 345 -17.29 18.08 16.57
CA GLY A 345 -18.72 17.99 16.27
C GLY A 345 -19.14 18.60 14.94
N LYS A 346 -18.20 19.14 14.15
CA LYS A 346 -18.48 19.70 12.82
C LYS A 346 -18.68 18.57 11.81
N VAL A 347 -19.70 18.66 10.97
CA VAL A 347 -19.91 17.72 9.86
C VAL A 347 -18.82 17.93 8.79
N VAL A 348 -18.02 16.90 8.53
CA VAL A 348 -16.95 16.89 7.51
C VAL A 348 -17.34 16.14 6.25
N ILE A 349 -18.24 15.14 6.36
CA ILE A 349 -18.86 14.47 5.22
C ILE A 349 -20.37 14.51 5.43
N PRO A 350 -21.14 15.20 4.57
CA PRO A 350 -22.59 15.27 4.70
C PRO A 350 -23.29 13.91 4.63
N ALA A 351 -24.46 13.82 5.22
CA ALA A 351 -25.32 12.65 5.10
C ALA A 351 -25.57 12.26 3.63
N GLY A 352 -25.60 10.98 3.34
CA GLY A 352 -25.78 10.43 2.00
C GLY A 352 -24.57 10.57 1.05
N LYS A 353 -23.47 11.23 1.48
CA LYS A 353 -22.21 11.27 0.73
C LYS A 353 -21.22 10.23 1.24
N GLY A 354 -20.45 9.66 0.33
CA GLY A 354 -19.31 8.79 0.63
C GLY A 354 -18.19 9.05 -0.37
N PHE A 355 -16.97 8.76 0.05
CA PHE A 355 -15.78 8.89 -0.79
C PHE A 355 -15.16 7.50 -1.01
N LYS A 356 -14.92 7.17 -2.27
CA LYS A 356 -14.07 6.02 -2.60
C LYS A 356 -12.63 6.30 -2.18
N GLN A 357 -11.84 5.26 -1.93
CA GLN A 357 -10.45 5.40 -1.51
C GLN A 357 -9.60 6.23 -2.50
N THR A 358 -9.99 6.21 -3.77
CA THR A 358 -9.34 6.99 -4.85
C THR A 358 -9.75 8.46 -4.91
N ASP A 359 -10.68 8.91 -4.05
CA ASP A 359 -11.18 10.29 -4.09
C ASP A 359 -10.09 11.26 -3.62
N PRO A 360 -9.73 12.27 -4.44
CA PRO A 360 -8.70 13.24 -4.09
C PRO A 360 -8.98 14.03 -2.79
N THR A 361 -10.24 14.15 -2.39
CA THR A 361 -10.63 14.80 -1.13
C THR A 361 -9.95 14.15 0.08
N LEU A 362 -9.78 12.83 0.03
CA LEU A 362 -9.13 12.08 1.11
C LEU A 362 -7.62 12.33 1.20
N GLU A 363 -6.97 12.72 0.10
CA GLU A 363 -5.54 13.09 0.08
C GLU A 363 -5.28 14.46 0.76
N GLY A 364 -6.32 15.24 0.96
CA GLY A 364 -6.28 16.53 1.67
C GLY A 364 -6.85 16.48 3.09
N MET A 365 -7.02 15.28 3.67
CA MET A 365 -7.62 15.13 5.02
C MET A 365 -6.83 15.89 6.08
N ASN A 366 -7.50 16.74 6.84
CA ASN A 366 -6.92 17.61 7.86
C ASN A 366 -7.74 17.64 9.16
N TYR A 367 -8.49 16.57 9.43
CA TYR A 367 -9.34 16.45 10.61
C TYR A 367 -9.22 15.06 11.25
N LEU A 368 -9.58 14.98 12.52
CA LEU A 368 -9.80 13.75 13.27
C LEU A 368 -11.31 13.54 13.42
N VAL A 369 -11.79 12.30 13.25
CA VAL A 369 -13.23 11.99 13.36
C VAL A 369 -13.71 11.97 14.82
N GLU A 370 -15.02 12.06 15.02
CA GLU A 370 -15.67 11.84 16.30
C GLU A 370 -15.21 10.54 16.95
N GLY A 371 -14.90 10.59 18.25
CA GLY A 371 -14.32 9.49 19.02
C GLY A 371 -12.79 9.51 19.09
N VAL A 372 -12.12 10.35 18.30
CA VAL A 372 -10.67 10.57 18.47
C VAL A 372 -10.45 11.68 19.51
N VAL A 373 -9.59 11.40 20.49
CA VAL A 373 -9.09 12.33 21.49
C VAL A 373 -7.70 12.79 21.08
N GLY A 374 -7.56 14.05 20.66
CA GLY A 374 -6.30 14.63 20.17
C GLY A 374 -6.56 15.87 19.33
N LYS A 375 -5.48 16.47 18.83
CA LYS A 375 -5.51 17.65 17.95
C LYS A 375 -4.56 17.42 16.75
N VAL A 376 -4.94 17.97 15.60
CA VAL A 376 -4.08 18.03 14.39
C VAL A 376 -3.18 19.24 14.49
#